data_e1fa4a617dd0f8addbc2544576239653
#
_entry.id   e1fa4a617dd0f8addbc2544576239653
#
_cell.length_a   1.000
_cell.length_b   1.000
_cell.length_c   1.000
_cell.angle_alpha   90.00
_cell.angle_beta   90.00
_cell.angle_gamma   90.00
#
_symmetry.space_group_name_H-M   'P 1'
#
loop_
_entity.id
_entity.type
_entity.pdbx_description
1 polymer ?
#
loop_
_entity_poly.entity_id
_entity_poly.type
_entity_poly.pdbx_seq_one_letter_code
_entity_poly.pdbx_strand_id
1 'polypeptide(L)'
;SLLLSGFMKIGYVVFHSYEIGLGIFTLLQVLFLAYAAMKVAWFLLQKGYNRLFWFTMCFYLCFPLHYIMSVWDTKDSIFAGFFVLVSLSLIEMADRTSGFWDNRWNLVKFVLYVVLMCMFRNNGLYALILLIPICFFCFKERRKATIILFMLSMLIYVSYQNILLPSLGVKSGNIREMMSIPCQQLAKVYVETPEAYTDEEKEALLELIPEKNIMDYQYRPMISDATKNYLNSEVLKSDLPKYGKLYV
;
A
#
# COMPACT_ATOMS: atom_id res chain seq x y z
N SER A 1 9.02 7.85 -2.60
CA SER A 1 8.90 6.87 -3.70
C SER A 1 9.80 7.27 -4.85
N LEU A 2 10.37 6.29 -5.59
CA LEU A 2 11.23 6.53 -6.76
C LEU A 2 10.54 7.39 -7.82
N LEU A 3 9.24 7.20 -8.02
CA LEU A 3 8.44 7.97 -8.96
C LEU A 3 8.42 9.46 -8.59
N LEU A 4 8.06 9.80 -7.38
CA LEU A 4 8.03 11.19 -6.91
C LEU A 4 9.41 11.84 -7.04
N SER A 5 10.47 11.14 -6.57
CA SER A 5 11.85 11.64 -6.70
C SER A 5 12.26 11.84 -8.16
N GLY A 6 11.80 10.95 -9.06
CA GLY A 6 12.03 11.07 -10.50
C GLY A 6 11.39 12.34 -11.08
N PHE A 7 10.11 12.60 -10.76
CA PHE A 7 9.42 13.81 -11.22
C PHE A 7 10.04 15.09 -10.64
N MET A 8 10.40 15.09 -9.36
CA MET A 8 11.11 16.23 -8.76
C MET A 8 12.44 16.50 -9.43
N LYS A 9 13.20 15.43 -9.76
CA LYS A 9 14.48 15.57 -10.49
C LYS A 9 14.27 16.09 -11.91
N ILE A 10 13.26 15.60 -12.63
CA ILE A 10 12.89 16.11 -13.96
C ILE A 10 12.50 17.59 -13.88
N GLY A 11 11.64 17.96 -12.91
CA GLY A 11 11.26 19.35 -12.69
C GLY A 11 12.47 20.26 -12.44
N TYR A 12 13.44 19.80 -11.65
CA TYR A 12 14.65 20.55 -11.39
C TYR A 12 15.56 20.67 -12.63
N VAL A 13 15.74 19.59 -13.37
CA VAL A 13 16.62 19.58 -14.57
C VAL A 13 16.04 20.44 -15.70
N VAL A 14 14.71 20.39 -15.90
CA VAL A 14 14.05 21.07 -17.04
C VAL A 14 13.64 22.50 -16.69
N PHE A 15 13.14 22.72 -15.48
CA PHE A 15 12.54 24.00 -15.08
C PHE A 15 13.25 24.67 -13.91
N HIS A 16 14.36 24.09 -13.41
CA HIS A 16 15.09 24.56 -12.22
C HIS A 16 14.22 24.69 -10.95
N SER A 17 13.12 23.91 -10.86
CA SER A 17 12.19 23.95 -9.75
C SER A 17 11.69 22.55 -9.37
N TYR A 18 11.86 22.18 -8.11
CA TYR A 18 11.29 20.96 -7.53
C TYR A 18 9.77 21.04 -7.42
N GLU A 19 9.22 22.23 -7.22
CA GLU A 19 7.78 22.47 -7.07
C GLU A 19 7.03 22.16 -8.37
N ILE A 20 7.61 22.52 -9.52
CA ILE A 20 7.02 22.17 -10.82
C ILE A 20 7.00 20.64 -11.00
N GLY A 21 8.07 19.95 -10.61
CA GLY A 21 8.13 18.49 -10.66
C GLY A 21 7.07 17.84 -9.77
N LEU A 22 6.86 18.37 -8.57
CA LEU A 22 5.80 17.96 -7.65
C LEU A 22 4.42 18.22 -8.26
N GLY A 23 4.17 19.41 -8.80
CA GLY A 23 2.91 19.77 -9.45
C GLY A 23 2.55 18.84 -10.63
N ILE A 24 3.53 18.47 -11.45
CA ILE A 24 3.33 17.51 -12.55
C ILE A 24 2.94 16.13 -11.98
N PHE A 25 3.63 15.67 -10.93
CA PHE A 25 3.30 14.41 -10.28
C PHE A 25 1.87 14.40 -9.73
N THR A 26 1.49 15.46 -8.98
CA THR A 26 0.13 15.63 -8.44
C THR A 26 -0.92 15.65 -9.54
N LEU A 27 -0.68 16.39 -10.63
CA LEU A 27 -1.59 16.40 -11.78
C LEU A 27 -1.80 15.01 -12.37
N LEU A 28 -0.72 14.25 -12.58
CA LEU A 28 -0.80 12.89 -13.09
C LEU A 28 -1.53 11.95 -12.11
N GLN A 29 -1.32 12.11 -10.80
CA GLN A 29 -2.03 11.37 -9.77
C GLN A 29 -3.54 11.64 -9.84
N VAL A 30 -3.96 12.91 -9.91
CA VAL A 30 -5.38 13.31 -10.03
C VAL A 30 -6.00 12.71 -11.30
N LEU A 31 -5.32 12.83 -12.44
CA LEU A 31 -5.81 12.26 -13.71
C LEU A 31 -5.93 10.73 -13.65
N PHE A 32 -4.99 10.06 -13.00
CA PHE A 32 -5.04 8.62 -12.81
C PHE A 32 -6.21 8.20 -11.92
N LEU A 33 -6.46 8.89 -10.80
CA LEU A 33 -7.59 8.60 -9.92
C LEU A 33 -8.93 8.88 -10.60
N ALA A 34 -9.03 9.98 -11.37
CA ALA A 34 -10.19 10.26 -12.19
C ALA A 34 -10.43 9.16 -13.25
N TYR A 35 -9.36 8.65 -13.87
CA TYR A 35 -9.45 7.53 -14.79
C TYR A 35 -9.99 6.27 -14.09
N ALA A 36 -9.51 5.93 -12.89
CA ALA A 36 -9.99 4.77 -12.12
C ALA A 36 -11.48 4.92 -11.78
N ALA A 37 -11.91 6.09 -11.30
CA ALA A 37 -13.32 6.39 -11.02
C ALA A 37 -14.20 6.31 -12.28
N MET A 38 -13.72 6.87 -13.41
CA MET A 38 -14.41 6.79 -14.70
C MET A 38 -14.59 5.34 -15.16
N LYS A 39 -13.61 4.48 -14.94
CA LYS A 39 -13.71 3.04 -15.29
C LYS A 39 -14.82 2.35 -14.51
N VAL A 40 -14.96 2.63 -13.22
CA VAL A 40 -16.04 2.10 -12.39
C VAL A 40 -17.40 2.61 -12.90
N ALA A 41 -17.53 3.91 -13.13
CA ALA A 41 -18.76 4.51 -13.64
C ALA A 41 -19.16 3.94 -15.00
N TRP A 42 -18.19 3.79 -15.91
CA TRP A 42 -18.41 3.20 -17.23
C TRP A 42 -18.88 1.74 -17.15
N PHE A 43 -18.25 0.94 -16.30
CA PHE A 43 -18.67 -0.45 -16.06
C PHE A 43 -20.12 -0.54 -15.58
N LEU A 44 -20.53 0.30 -14.63
CA LEU A 44 -21.90 0.34 -14.12
C LEU A 44 -22.92 0.71 -15.20
N LEU A 45 -22.58 1.67 -16.06
CA LEU A 45 -23.44 2.04 -17.21
C LEU A 45 -23.57 0.89 -18.20
N GLN A 46 -22.48 0.23 -18.58
CA GLN A 46 -22.50 -0.90 -19.50
C GLN A 46 -23.34 -2.07 -18.99
N LYS A 47 -23.39 -2.27 -17.66
CA LYS A 47 -24.21 -3.30 -17.02
C LYS A 47 -25.67 -2.87 -16.78
N GLY A 48 -26.04 -1.65 -17.13
CA GLY A 48 -27.39 -1.13 -16.93
C GLY A 48 -27.73 -0.78 -15.47
N TYR A 49 -26.73 -0.69 -14.60
CA TYR A 49 -26.91 -0.33 -13.18
C TYR A 49 -27.03 1.19 -12.99
N ASN A 50 -28.00 1.82 -13.64
CA ASN A 50 -28.15 3.28 -13.69
C ASN A 50 -28.26 3.93 -12.31
N ARG A 51 -28.97 3.32 -11.35
CA ARG A 51 -29.10 3.86 -9.99
C ARG A 51 -27.74 3.88 -9.26
N LEU A 52 -26.98 2.79 -9.40
CA LEU A 52 -25.68 2.66 -8.77
C LEU A 52 -24.66 3.58 -9.45
N PHE A 53 -24.75 3.78 -10.76
CA PHE A 53 -23.96 4.77 -11.49
C PHE A 53 -24.14 6.18 -10.91
N TRP A 54 -25.40 6.65 -10.79
CA TRP A 54 -25.66 7.98 -10.25
C TRP A 54 -25.24 8.13 -8.79
N PHE A 55 -25.46 7.09 -7.98
CA PHE A 55 -24.95 7.07 -6.60
C PHE A 55 -23.42 7.18 -6.56
N THR A 56 -22.73 6.42 -7.38
CA THR A 56 -21.24 6.44 -7.46
C THR A 56 -20.72 7.80 -7.93
N MET A 57 -21.38 8.40 -8.94
CA MET A 57 -21.05 9.74 -9.41
C MET A 57 -21.22 10.79 -8.33
N CYS A 58 -22.37 10.79 -7.64
CA CYS A 58 -22.61 11.69 -6.51
C CYS A 58 -21.58 11.49 -5.39
N PHE A 59 -21.23 10.23 -5.07
CA PHE A 59 -20.24 9.91 -4.07
C PHE A 59 -18.86 10.47 -4.42
N TYR A 60 -18.38 10.25 -5.64
CA TYR A 60 -17.08 10.79 -6.07
C TYR A 60 -17.07 12.31 -6.17
N LEU A 61 -18.19 12.94 -6.59
CA LEU A 61 -18.28 14.39 -6.78
C LEU A 61 -18.54 15.15 -5.48
N CYS A 62 -19.30 14.58 -4.54
CA CYS A 62 -19.73 15.31 -3.34
C CYS A 62 -18.90 15.00 -2.10
N PHE A 63 -18.15 13.90 -2.08
CA PHE A 63 -17.39 13.51 -0.89
C PHE A 63 -16.00 14.17 -0.86
N PRO A 64 -15.77 15.14 0.04
CA PRO A 64 -14.56 16.00 0.00
C PRO A 64 -13.26 15.23 0.20
N LEU A 65 -13.29 14.08 0.86
CA LEU A 65 -12.10 13.26 1.08
C LEU A 65 -11.42 12.83 -0.22
N HIS A 66 -12.19 12.59 -1.30
CA HIS A 66 -11.63 12.23 -2.60
C HIS A 66 -10.74 13.33 -3.17
N TYR A 67 -11.16 14.60 -3.03
CA TYR A 67 -10.35 15.74 -3.49
C TYR A 67 -9.08 15.90 -2.66
N ILE A 68 -9.22 15.84 -1.32
CA ILE A 68 -8.07 15.94 -0.42
C ILE A 68 -7.06 14.85 -0.72
N MET A 69 -7.50 13.59 -0.81
CA MET A 69 -6.63 12.44 -1.08
C MET A 69 -6.06 12.45 -2.50
N SER A 70 -6.76 13.05 -3.47
CA SER A 70 -6.27 13.12 -4.85
C SER A 70 -5.09 14.09 -5.02
N VAL A 71 -5.02 15.15 -4.22
CA VAL A 71 -3.93 16.14 -4.26
C VAL A 71 -2.83 15.85 -3.23
N TRP A 72 -3.09 14.95 -2.29
CA TRP A 72 -2.09 14.56 -1.30
C TRP A 72 -1.09 13.59 -1.92
N ASP A 73 0.18 13.98 -1.97
CA ASP A 73 1.25 13.22 -2.62
C ASP A 73 1.66 11.98 -1.82
N THR A 74 0.72 11.05 -1.67
CA THR A 74 0.95 9.78 -0.99
C THR A 74 0.90 8.60 -1.97
N LYS A 75 1.76 7.64 -1.71
CA LYS A 75 1.72 6.35 -2.42
C LYS A 75 0.40 5.60 -2.23
N ASP A 76 -0.33 5.92 -1.16
CA ASP A 76 -1.59 5.25 -0.79
C ASP A 76 -2.74 5.61 -1.72
N SER A 77 -2.79 6.87 -2.19
CA SER A 77 -3.79 7.31 -3.18
C SER A 77 -3.63 6.56 -4.51
N ILE A 78 -2.40 6.43 -4.99
CA ILE A 78 -2.12 5.69 -6.24
C ILE A 78 -2.38 4.19 -6.05
N PHE A 79 -1.99 3.62 -4.90
CA PHE A 79 -2.32 2.24 -4.55
C PHE A 79 -3.84 2.00 -4.60
N ALA A 80 -4.66 2.89 -4.00
CA ALA A 80 -6.11 2.78 -4.00
C ALA A 80 -6.69 2.78 -5.42
N GLY A 81 -6.17 3.63 -6.32
CA GLY A 81 -6.56 3.64 -7.73
C GLY A 81 -6.29 2.31 -8.43
N PHE A 82 -5.09 1.73 -8.26
CA PHE A 82 -4.78 0.42 -8.82
C PHE A 82 -5.59 -0.71 -8.17
N PHE A 83 -5.84 -0.63 -6.87
CA PHE A 83 -6.68 -1.60 -6.18
C PHE A 83 -8.10 -1.64 -6.77
N VAL A 84 -8.69 -0.48 -7.06
CA VAL A 84 -9.99 -0.35 -7.74
C VAL A 84 -9.94 -0.98 -9.13
N LEU A 85 -8.89 -0.70 -9.92
CA LEU A 85 -8.75 -1.24 -11.28
C LEU A 85 -8.54 -2.77 -11.27
N VAL A 86 -7.78 -3.31 -10.31
CA VAL A 86 -7.62 -4.76 -10.12
C VAL A 86 -8.95 -5.39 -9.73
N SER A 87 -9.69 -4.81 -8.78
CA SER A 87 -10.99 -5.30 -8.35
C SER A 87 -12.00 -5.31 -9.51
N LEU A 88 -12.04 -4.25 -10.30
CA LEU A 88 -12.88 -4.16 -11.48
C LEU A 88 -12.52 -5.25 -12.50
N SER A 89 -11.23 -5.44 -12.76
CA SER A 89 -10.76 -6.49 -13.67
C SER A 89 -11.13 -7.90 -13.18
N LEU A 90 -11.11 -8.15 -11.85
CA LEU A 90 -11.56 -9.44 -11.29
C LEU A 90 -13.06 -9.66 -11.48
N ILE A 91 -13.87 -8.61 -11.37
CA ILE A 91 -15.30 -8.67 -11.66
C ILE A 91 -15.54 -8.97 -13.14
N GLU A 92 -14.82 -8.29 -14.05
CA GLU A 92 -14.87 -8.55 -15.48
C GLU A 92 -14.42 -9.97 -15.85
N MET A 93 -13.39 -10.51 -15.16
CA MET A 93 -12.93 -11.90 -15.32
C MET A 93 -13.99 -12.92 -14.90
N ALA A 94 -14.78 -12.61 -13.86
CA ALA A 94 -15.87 -13.46 -13.38
C ALA A 94 -17.11 -13.42 -14.31
N ASP A 95 -17.28 -12.33 -15.02
CA ASP A 95 -18.41 -12.11 -15.91
C ASP A 95 -18.14 -12.74 -17.29
N ARG A 96 -18.85 -13.83 -17.59
CA ARG A 96 -18.73 -14.55 -18.86
C ARG A 96 -19.10 -13.69 -20.08
N THR A 97 -19.89 -12.63 -19.87
CA THR A 97 -20.35 -11.76 -20.96
C THR A 97 -19.39 -10.61 -21.26
N SER A 98 -18.37 -10.42 -20.45
CA SER A 98 -17.46 -9.26 -20.54
C SER A 98 -16.49 -9.33 -21.72
N GLY A 99 -16.23 -10.54 -22.27
CA GLY A 99 -15.18 -10.75 -23.27
C GLY A 99 -13.76 -10.48 -22.74
N PHE A 100 -13.58 -10.42 -21.40
CA PHE A 100 -12.29 -10.13 -20.80
C PHE A 100 -11.17 -11.06 -21.29
N TRP A 101 -11.45 -12.35 -21.35
CA TRP A 101 -10.51 -13.40 -21.72
C TRP A 101 -10.15 -13.43 -23.21
N ASP A 102 -10.96 -12.84 -24.06
CA ASP A 102 -10.78 -12.85 -25.51
C ASP A 102 -9.86 -11.74 -25.99
N ASN A 103 -9.63 -10.73 -25.13
CA ASN A 103 -8.78 -9.60 -25.44
C ASN A 103 -7.45 -9.65 -24.65
N ARG A 104 -6.35 -9.89 -25.37
CA ARG A 104 -4.99 -9.93 -24.81
C ARG A 104 -4.62 -8.66 -24.03
N TRP A 105 -5.11 -7.50 -24.46
CA TRP A 105 -4.83 -6.24 -23.77
C TRP A 105 -5.44 -6.17 -22.37
N ASN A 106 -6.56 -6.84 -22.11
CA ASN A 106 -7.14 -6.92 -20.78
C ASN A 106 -6.24 -7.74 -19.84
N LEU A 107 -5.66 -8.83 -20.35
CA LEU A 107 -4.73 -9.64 -19.58
C LEU A 107 -3.44 -8.87 -19.25
N VAL A 108 -2.89 -8.14 -20.22
CA VAL A 108 -1.71 -7.29 -20.02
C VAL A 108 -2.01 -6.17 -19.01
N LYS A 109 -3.16 -5.49 -19.14
CA LYS A 109 -3.58 -4.46 -18.20
C LYS A 109 -3.75 -5.01 -16.79
N PHE A 110 -4.35 -6.19 -16.64
CA PHE A 110 -4.50 -6.84 -15.34
C PHE A 110 -3.13 -7.06 -14.67
N VAL A 111 -2.18 -7.70 -15.37
CA VAL A 111 -0.83 -7.91 -14.86
C VAL A 111 -0.17 -6.58 -14.48
N LEU A 112 -0.28 -5.56 -15.34
CA LEU A 112 0.28 -4.24 -15.07
C LEU A 112 -0.34 -3.60 -13.83
N TYR A 113 -1.66 -3.64 -13.67
CA TYR A 113 -2.36 -3.07 -12.50
C TYR A 113 -1.95 -3.78 -11.22
N VAL A 114 -1.86 -5.12 -11.24
CA VAL A 114 -1.42 -5.91 -10.09
C VAL A 114 0.02 -5.58 -9.71
N VAL A 115 0.94 -5.54 -10.67
CA VAL A 115 2.35 -5.22 -10.43
C VAL A 115 2.47 -3.80 -9.85
N LEU A 116 1.83 -2.80 -10.48
CA LEU A 116 1.88 -1.42 -10.01
C LEU A 116 1.24 -1.28 -8.62
N MET A 117 0.12 -1.93 -8.35
CA MET A 117 -0.49 -1.97 -7.02
C MET A 117 0.52 -2.43 -5.96
N CYS A 118 1.23 -3.52 -6.20
CA CYS A 118 2.24 -4.05 -5.28
C CYS A 118 3.47 -3.14 -5.16
N MET A 119 3.89 -2.48 -6.24
CA MET A 119 5.03 -1.55 -6.23
C MET A 119 4.77 -0.31 -5.38
N PHE A 120 3.54 0.19 -5.33
CA PHE A 120 3.19 1.33 -4.51
C PHE A 120 3.04 0.97 -3.03
N ARG A 121 2.59 -0.24 -2.71
CA ARG A 121 2.43 -0.68 -1.32
C ARG A 121 2.59 -2.20 -1.17
N ASN A 122 3.49 -2.62 -0.28
CA ASN A 122 3.74 -4.05 0.00
C ASN A 122 2.47 -4.80 0.46
N ASN A 123 1.49 -4.08 1.04
CA ASN A 123 0.21 -4.66 1.42
C ASN A 123 -0.57 -5.23 0.23
N GLY A 124 -0.31 -4.72 -1.00
CA GLY A 124 -0.83 -5.29 -2.23
C GLY A 124 -0.45 -6.75 -2.43
N LEU A 125 0.79 -7.12 -2.05
CA LEU A 125 1.25 -8.50 -2.10
C LEU A 125 0.44 -9.42 -1.17
N TYR A 126 0.19 -8.97 0.07
CA TYR A 126 -0.62 -9.75 1.02
C TYR A 126 -2.05 -9.91 0.54
N ALA A 127 -2.63 -8.84 -0.02
CA ALA A 127 -3.96 -8.91 -0.63
C ALA A 127 -4.00 -9.94 -1.79
N LEU A 128 -2.97 -9.98 -2.64
CA LEU A 128 -2.88 -10.97 -3.72
C LEU A 128 -2.79 -12.40 -3.19
N ILE A 129 -1.96 -12.66 -2.18
CA ILE A 129 -1.82 -13.99 -1.58
C ILE A 129 -3.18 -14.48 -1.05
N LEU A 130 -3.97 -13.60 -0.43
CA LEU A 130 -5.33 -13.92 0.02
C LEU A 130 -6.32 -14.10 -1.13
N LEU A 131 -6.15 -13.39 -2.24
CA LEU A 131 -7.03 -13.48 -3.41
C LEU A 131 -6.80 -14.73 -4.25
N ILE A 132 -5.58 -15.29 -4.30
CA ILE A 132 -5.27 -16.47 -5.10
C ILE A 132 -6.21 -17.65 -4.79
N PRO A 133 -6.39 -18.12 -3.53
CA PRO A 133 -7.31 -19.19 -3.24
C PRO A 133 -8.76 -18.85 -3.59
N ILE A 134 -9.20 -17.62 -3.34
CA ILE A 134 -10.56 -17.17 -3.70
C ILE A 134 -10.76 -17.27 -5.21
N CYS A 135 -9.83 -16.74 -5.99
CA CYS A 135 -9.88 -16.80 -7.45
C CYS A 135 -9.82 -18.25 -7.98
N PHE A 136 -9.06 -19.12 -7.32
CA PHE A 136 -8.99 -20.54 -7.67
C PHE A 136 -10.36 -21.23 -7.56
N PHE A 137 -11.17 -20.90 -6.57
CA PHE A 137 -12.50 -21.45 -6.41
C PHE A 137 -13.54 -20.75 -7.29
N CYS A 138 -13.42 -19.44 -7.51
CA CYS A 138 -14.36 -18.65 -8.30
C CYS A 138 -14.21 -18.91 -9.82
N PHE A 139 -12.98 -18.97 -10.34
CA PHE A 139 -12.71 -19.07 -11.79
C PHE A 139 -12.51 -20.52 -12.26
N LYS A 140 -13.49 -21.40 -12.01
CA LYS A 140 -13.38 -22.85 -12.27
C LYS A 140 -12.94 -23.18 -13.70
N GLU A 141 -13.45 -22.52 -14.72
CA GLU A 141 -13.17 -22.78 -16.13
C GLU A 141 -11.81 -22.21 -16.59
N ARG A 142 -11.32 -21.16 -15.94
CA ARG A 142 -10.09 -20.44 -16.33
C ARG A 142 -9.01 -20.46 -15.24
N ARG A 143 -9.07 -21.45 -14.32
CA ARG A 143 -8.13 -21.56 -13.18
C ARG A 143 -6.68 -21.44 -13.58
N LYS A 144 -6.26 -22.23 -14.61
CA LYS A 144 -4.86 -22.22 -15.07
C LYS A 144 -4.44 -20.82 -15.55
N ALA A 145 -5.27 -20.20 -16.37
CA ALA A 145 -4.97 -18.86 -16.89
C ALA A 145 -4.90 -17.82 -15.77
N THR A 146 -5.83 -17.86 -14.82
CA THR A 146 -5.84 -16.97 -13.66
C THR A 146 -4.57 -17.13 -12.80
N ILE A 147 -4.20 -18.37 -12.49
CA ILE A 147 -2.96 -18.66 -11.73
C ILE A 147 -1.73 -18.14 -12.48
N ILE A 148 -1.65 -18.36 -13.78
CA ILE A 148 -0.52 -17.90 -14.61
C ILE A 148 -0.42 -16.35 -14.54
N LEU A 149 -1.55 -15.63 -14.62
CA LEU A 149 -1.55 -14.16 -14.52
C LEU A 149 -1.05 -13.68 -13.15
N PHE A 150 -1.50 -14.32 -12.06
CA PHE A 150 -1.02 -13.98 -10.72
C PHE A 150 0.46 -14.32 -10.53
N MET A 151 0.89 -15.51 -10.97
CA MET A 151 2.29 -15.94 -10.88
C MET A 151 3.21 -15.02 -11.70
N LEU A 152 2.79 -14.63 -12.91
CA LEU A 152 3.51 -13.67 -13.74
C LEU A 152 3.64 -12.31 -13.05
N SER A 153 2.55 -11.80 -12.49
CA SER A 153 2.55 -10.53 -11.74
C SER A 153 3.49 -10.60 -10.55
N MET A 154 3.45 -11.71 -9.82
CA MET A 154 4.31 -11.94 -8.64
C MET A 154 5.79 -12.04 -9.03
N LEU A 155 6.10 -12.74 -10.13
CA LEU A 155 7.45 -12.86 -10.65
C LEU A 155 8.03 -11.49 -11.04
N ILE A 156 7.27 -10.65 -11.75
CA ILE A 156 7.68 -9.30 -12.13
C ILE A 156 7.91 -8.45 -10.88
N TYR A 157 7.01 -8.50 -9.90
CA TYR A 157 7.14 -7.75 -8.66
C TYR A 157 8.36 -8.19 -7.84
N VAL A 158 8.60 -9.50 -7.68
CA VAL A 158 9.76 -10.04 -6.96
C VAL A 158 11.06 -9.65 -7.67
N SER A 159 11.09 -9.71 -9.01
CA SER A 159 12.23 -9.25 -9.81
C SER A 159 12.50 -7.75 -9.61
N TYR A 160 11.46 -6.93 -9.56
CA TYR A 160 11.57 -5.51 -9.24
C TYR A 160 12.20 -5.30 -7.85
N GLN A 161 11.72 -5.99 -6.82
CA GLN A 161 12.19 -5.83 -5.44
C GLN A 161 13.63 -6.32 -5.24
N ASN A 162 13.99 -7.46 -5.82
CA ASN A 162 15.26 -8.13 -5.52
C ASN A 162 16.38 -7.84 -6.54
N ILE A 163 16.04 -7.38 -7.73
CA ILE A 163 17.01 -7.07 -8.78
C ILE A 163 17.07 -5.58 -9.05
N LEU A 164 15.94 -4.95 -9.39
CA LEU A 164 15.94 -3.57 -9.85
C LEU A 164 16.20 -2.58 -8.70
N LEU A 165 15.54 -2.71 -7.56
CA LEU A 165 15.73 -1.77 -6.44
C LEU A 165 17.17 -1.79 -5.89
N PRO A 166 17.79 -2.97 -5.64
CA PRO A 166 19.18 -3.01 -5.22
C PRO A 166 20.16 -2.45 -6.25
N SER A 167 19.92 -2.71 -7.55
CA SER A 167 20.78 -2.17 -8.62
C SER A 167 20.73 -0.64 -8.72
N LEU A 168 19.62 -0.04 -8.28
CA LEU A 168 19.46 1.43 -8.16
C LEU A 168 19.95 1.99 -6.83
N GLY A 169 20.56 1.17 -5.98
CA GLY A 169 21.05 1.60 -4.66
C GLY A 169 19.95 1.92 -3.64
N VAL A 170 18.72 1.48 -3.88
CA VAL A 170 17.59 1.68 -2.97
C VAL A 170 17.70 0.70 -1.82
N LYS A 171 17.84 1.21 -0.60
CA LYS A 171 17.84 0.40 0.62
C LYS A 171 16.44 -0.12 0.90
N SER A 172 16.34 -1.36 1.40
CA SER A 172 15.08 -1.94 1.86
C SER A 172 14.44 -1.08 2.96
N GLY A 173 13.12 -1.08 3.04
CA GLY A 173 12.39 -0.35 4.07
C GLY A 173 12.83 -0.76 5.48
N ASN A 174 12.85 0.20 6.40
CA ASN A 174 13.24 -0.07 7.78
C ASN A 174 12.14 -0.93 8.45
N ILE A 175 12.55 -1.93 9.24
CA ILE A 175 11.65 -2.77 10.05
C ILE A 175 10.76 -1.92 10.98
N ARG A 176 11.18 -0.70 11.33
CA ARG A 176 10.41 0.27 12.14
C ARG A 176 9.01 0.50 11.60
N GLU A 177 8.84 0.51 10.27
CA GLU A 177 7.55 0.74 9.64
C GLU A 177 6.53 -0.38 9.94
N MET A 178 7.02 -1.60 10.13
CA MET A 178 6.18 -2.76 10.49
C MET A 178 5.85 -2.77 11.99
N MET A 179 6.64 -2.08 12.81
CA MET A 179 6.54 -2.08 14.26
C MET A 179 5.65 -0.95 14.82
N SER A 180 4.91 -0.25 13.98
CA SER A 180 4.04 0.88 14.40
C SER A 180 3.06 0.48 15.51
N ILE A 181 2.30 -0.60 15.32
CA ILE A 181 1.32 -1.09 16.31
C ILE A 181 2.02 -1.68 17.53
N PRO A 182 2.98 -2.62 17.40
CA PRO A 182 3.71 -3.14 18.55
C PRO A 182 4.33 -2.06 19.42
N CYS A 183 5.05 -1.09 18.85
CA CYS A 183 5.67 0.00 19.61
C CYS A 183 4.63 0.85 20.37
N GLN A 184 3.47 1.13 19.76
CA GLN A 184 2.41 1.86 20.42
C GLN A 184 1.82 1.10 21.60
N GLN A 185 1.60 -0.20 21.45
CA GLN A 185 1.04 -1.03 22.52
C GLN A 185 2.02 -1.18 23.68
N LEU A 186 3.29 -1.46 23.39
CA LEU A 186 4.33 -1.55 24.42
C LEU A 186 4.49 -0.22 25.17
N ALA A 187 4.57 0.90 24.46
CA ALA A 187 4.66 2.21 25.06
C ALA A 187 3.43 2.57 25.89
N LYS A 188 2.22 2.18 25.43
CA LYS A 188 0.99 2.39 26.17
C LYS A 188 1.01 1.67 27.53
N VAL A 189 1.35 0.38 27.55
CA VAL A 189 1.45 -0.40 28.78
C VAL A 189 2.48 0.18 29.72
N TYR A 190 3.64 0.61 29.18
CA TYR A 190 4.69 1.22 30.00
C TYR A 190 4.26 2.52 30.68
N VAL A 191 3.44 3.35 30.01
CA VAL A 191 2.97 4.63 30.55
C VAL A 191 1.74 4.46 31.47
N GLU A 192 0.79 3.63 31.10
CA GLU A 192 -0.50 3.51 31.81
C GLU A 192 -0.46 2.47 32.93
N THR A 193 0.28 1.38 32.76
CA THR A 193 0.33 0.23 33.70
C THR A 193 1.76 -0.33 33.81
N PRO A 194 2.75 0.45 34.28
CA PRO A 194 4.15 0.03 34.32
C PRO A 194 4.41 -1.20 35.20
N GLU A 195 3.53 -1.47 36.14
CA GLU A 195 3.54 -2.66 37.01
C GLU A 195 3.20 -3.97 36.25
N ALA A 196 2.67 -3.89 35.06
CA ALA A 196 2.39 -5.06 34.21
C ALA A 196 3.67 -5.70 33.66
N TYR A 197 4.77 -4.95 33.62
CA TYR A 197 6.06 -5.48 33.19
C TYR A 197 6.87 -5.99 34.39
N THR A 198 7.54 -7.10 34.20
CA THR A 198 8.65 -7.53 35.06
C THR A 198 9.87 -6.62 34.87
N ASP A 199 10.83 -6.65 35.80
CA ASP A 199 12.02 -5.81 35.70
C ASP A 199 12.86 -6.19 34.47
N GLU A 200 12.91 -7.48 34.11
CA GLU A 200 13.60 -7.97 32.90
C GLU A 200 12.91 -7.47 31.60
N GLU A 201 11.59 -7.44 31.58
CA GLU A 201 10.82 -6.94 30.41
C GLU A 201 10.94 -5.42 30.26
N LYS A 202 10.98 -4.69 31.37
CA LYS A 202 11.25 -3.24 31.35
C LYS A 202 12.62 -2.95 30.77
N GLU A 203 13.66 -3.66 31.23
CA GLU A 203 15.01 -3.51 30.71
C GLU A 203 15.05 -3.81 29.19
N ALA A 204 14.46 -4.92 28.77
CA ALA A 204 14.38 -5.29 27.36
C ALA A 204 13.60 -4.27 26.51
N LEU A 205 12.51 -3.68 27.02
CA LEU A 205 11.78 -2.62 26.35
C LEU A 205 12.62 -1.35 26.21
N LEU A 206 13.36 -0.97 27.25
CA LEU A 206 14.19 0.23 27.23
C LEU A 206 15.44 0.09 26.35
N GLU A 207 15.92 -1.15 26.12
CA GLU A 207 16.92 -1.44 25.08
C GLU A 207 16.38 -1.15 23.67
N LEU A 208 15.07 -1.43 23.44
CA LEU A 208 14.41 -1.19 22.15
C LEU A 208 14.05 0.28 21.94
N ILE A 209 13.46 0.91 22.95
CA ILE A 209 12.98 2.29 22.89
C ILE A 209 13.45 3.00 24.15
N PRO A 210 14.35 4.00 24.06
CA PRO A 210 14.85 4.71 25.24
C PRO A 210 13.70 5.33 26.04
N GLU A 211 13.75 5.21 27.38
CA GLU A 211 12.72 5.70 28.30
C GLU A 211 12.34 7.16 28.03
N LYS A 212 13.33 8.02 27.82
CA LYS A 212 13.13 9.42 27.45
C LYS A 212 12.16 9.60 26.28
N ASN A 213 12.21 8.70 25.30
CA ASN A 213 11.36 8.78 24.11
C ASN A 213 9.94 8.22 24.33
N ILE A 214 9.72 7.52 25.44
CA ILE A 214 8.39 7.07 25.86
C ILE A 214 7.77 8.13 26.78
N MET A 215 8.50 8.61 27.79
CA MET A 215 7.95 9.43 28.88
C MET A 215 7.86 10.93 28.51
N ASP A 216 8.83 11.51 27.79
CA ASP A 216 8.89 12.95 27.47
C ASP A 216 7.87 13.35 26.38
N TYR A 217 6.59 13.03 26.58
CA TYR A 217 5.48 13.35 25.65
C TYR A 217 5.61 12.74 24.24
N GLN A 218 6.49 11.78 24.04
CA GLN A 218 6.65 11.12 22.75
C GLN A 218 5.58 10.07 22.50
N TYR A 219 5.10 9.41 23.57
CA TYR A 219 3.93 8.53 23.43
C TYR A 219 2.67 9.36 23.16
N ARG A 220 2.09 9.16 22.00
CA ARG A 220 0.82 9.77 21.60
C ARG A 220 -0.09 8.67 21.08
N PRO A 221 -1.26 8.41 21.71
CA PRO A 221 -2.15 7.31 21.32
C PRO A 221 -2.57 7.32 19.84
N MET A 222 -2.63 8.51 19.24
CA MET A 222 -3.08 8.70 17.85
C MET A 222 -1.94 8.76 16.82
N ILE A 223 -0.68 8.80 17.26
CA ILE A 223 0.48 9.03 16.38
C ILE A 223 1.59 8.01 16.68
N SER A 224 1.63 6.93 15.90
CA SER A 224 2.65 5.88 16.07
C SER A 224 4.07 6.35 15.75
N ASP A 225 4.21 7.33 14.88
CA ASP A 225 5.52 7.86 14.45
C ASP A 225 6.33 8.45 15.61
N ALA A 226 5.63 9.00 16.62
CA ALA A 226 6.27 9.54 17.81
C ALA A 226 7.06 8.47 18.59
N THR A 227 6.63 7.22 18.57
CA THR A 227 7.26 6.12 19.30
C THR A 227 8.16 5.27 18.39
N LYS A 228 7.64 4.83 17.25
CA LYS A 228 8.38 3.91 16.35
C LYS A 228 9.66 4.50 15.78
N ASN A 229 9.75 5.84 15.62
CA ASN A 229 10.96 6.49 15.08
C ASN A 229 12.18 6.32 15.97
N TYR A 230 11.98 6.06 17.25
CA TYR A 230 13.05 5.84 18.22
C TYR A 230 13.37 4.36 18.47
N LEU A 231 12.64 3.45 17.79
CA LEU A 231 12.93 2.03 17.87
C LEU A 231 14.34 1.71 17.36
N ASN A 232 15.13 1.04 18.18
CA ASN A 232 16.43 0.53 17.78
C ASN A 232 16.27 -0.74 16.95
N SER A 233 16.26 -0.57 15.63
CA SER A 233 16.05 -1.68 14.69
C SER A 233 17.21 -2.67 14.63
N GLU A 234 18.41 -2.30 15.06
CA GLU A 234 19.56 -3.22 15.10
C GLU A 234 19.44 -4.15 16.30
N VAL A 235 19.10 -3.60 17.45
CA VAL A 235 18.82 -4.37 18.67
C VAL A 235 17.65 -5.32 18.44
N LEU A 236 16.54 -4.84 17.87
CA LEU A 236 15.40 -5.71 17.53
C LEU A 236 15.80 -6.89 16.64
N LYS A 237 16.65 -6.67 15.65
CA LYS A 237 17.09 -7.72 14.72
C LYS A 237 18.08 -8.70 15.34
N SER A 238 18.83 -8.30 16.37
CA SER A 238 19.82 -9.16 17.01
C SER A 238 19.19 -10.32 17.79
N ASP A 239 18.00 -10.12 18.38
CA ASP A 239 17.28 -11.16 19.10
C ASP A 239 15.77 -10.99 18.99
N LEU A 240 15.24 -11.25 17.79
CA LEU A 240 13.81 -11.16 17.51
C LEU A 240 12.93 -12.00 18.44
N PRO A 241 13.33 -13.24 18.85
CA PRO A 241 12.56 -14.04 19.80
C PRO A 241 12.47 -13.42 21.19
N LYS A 242 13.56 -12.82 21.72
CA LYS A 242 13.57 -12.13 23.01
C LYS A 242 12.54 -10.99 23.00
N TYR A 243 12.62 -10.12 22.03
CA TYR A 243 11.77 -8.93 21.95
C TYR A 243 10.35 -9.22 21.51
N GLY A 244 10.11 -10.32 20.77
CA GLY A 244 8.78 -10.80 20.43
C GLY A 244 7.97 -11.24 21.63
N LYS A 245 8.61 -11.72 22.70
CA LYS A 245 7.95 -12.12 23.95
C LYS A 245 7.37 -10.93 24.74
N LEU A 246 7.91 -9.73 24.54
CA LEU A 246 7.34 -8.53 25.16
C LEU A 246 5.93 -8.20 24.68
N TYR A 247 5.52 -8.81 23.56
CA TYR A 247 4.23 -8.53 22.93
C TYR A 247 3.17 -9.57 23.23
N VAL A 248 3.51 -10.71 23.79
CA VAL A 248 2.64 -11.85 24.13
C VAL A 248 2.25 -11.81 25.59
#